data_2c9047198434cf66c72dd7e9a1855fec
#
_entry.id   2c9047198434cf66c72dd7e9a1855fec
#
_cell.length_a   1.000
_cell.length_b   1.000
_cell.length_c   1.000
_cell.angle_alpha   90.00
_cell.angle_beta   90.00
_cell.angle_gamma   90.00
#
_symmetry.space_group_name_H-M   'P 1'
#
loop_
_entity.id
_entity.type
_entity.pdbx_description
1 polymer ?
#
loop_
_entity_poly.entity_id
_entity_poly.type
_entity_poly.pdbx_seq_one_letter_code
_entity_poly.pdbx_strand_id
1 'polypeptide(L)'
;GKQLKQGLYREYLNRKDDITVVRGKIDMPGTIRNRLSRKQVLTCEYDELSENNLFNQILKTTVMLLLRHARVDQEHKNDLKKEMLFFSNVDTIDPTAIRWAAIRFQRNNSTYRMLISLCQLILDGMLLTTDSGEFKLASFVDEQRMNRLYEKFILEYYAKECPWVTATASQIPWALDDGVGPMLPIMQSDIMLTRGSEV
;
A
#
# COMPACT_ATOMS: atom_id res chain seq x y z
N GLY A 1 -9.46 2.84 -9.49
CA GLY A 1 -10.52 2.50 -10.43
C GLY A 1 -10.76 1.01 -10.63
N LYS A 2 -9.82 0.22 -11.20
CA LYS A 2 -10.05 -1.22 -11.52
C LYS A 2 -10.33 -2.05 -10.26
N GLN A 3 -9.56 -1.85 -9.18
CA GLN A 3 -9.71 -2.62 -7.94
C GLN A 3 -11.06 -2.37 -7.25
N LEU A 4 -11.55 -1.13 -7.26
CA LEU A 4 -12.81 -0.77 -6.62
C LEU A 4 -14.04 -1.31 -7.36
N LYS A 5 -13.92 -1.59 -8.68
CA LYS A 5 -14.98 -2.29 -9.44
C LYS A 5 -15.20 -3.73 -8.98
N GLN A 6 -14.19 -4.35 -8.35
CA GLN A 6 -14.26 -5.70 -7.78
C GLN A 6 -14.66 -5.68 -6.29
N GLY A 7 -14.84 -4.50 -5.70
CA GLY A 7 -15.05 -4.29 -4.27
C GLY A 7 -13.75 -4.16 -3.48
N LEU A 8 -13.88 -3.72 -2.24
CA LEU A 8 -12.75 -3.67 -1.30
C LEU A 8 -12.34 -5.08 -0.87
N TYR A 9 -11.06 -5.27 -0.58
CA TYR A 9 -10.56 -6.50 0.02
C TYR A 9 -11.22 -6.71 1.37
N ARG A 10 -11.70 -7.93 1.61
CA ARG A 10 -12.32 -8.35 2.86
C ARG A 10 -11.48 -9.39 3.53
N GLU A 11 -11.42 -9.32 4.84
CA GLU A 11 -10.69 -10.25 5.68
C GLU A 11 -11.58 -10.70 6.84
N TYR A 12 -11.43 -11.97 7.24
CA TYR A 12 -12.10 -12.46 8.44
C TYR A 12 -11.36 -11.91 9.67
N LEU A 13 -12.09 -11.11 10.45
CA LEU A 13 -11.60 -10.56 11.71
C LEU A 13 -12.31 -11.28 12.85
N ASN A 14 -11.52 -11.79 13.78
CA ASN A 14 -12.07 -12.35 15.01
C ASN A 14 -12.64 -11.23 15.88
N ARG A 15 -13.92 -11.33 16.21
CA ARG A 15 -14.67 -10.39 17.04
C ARG A 15 -15.04 -11.06 18.35
N LYS A 16 -15.01 -10.26 19.41
CA LYS A 16 -15.49 -10.67 20.73
C LYS A 16 -16.40 -9.58 21.27
N ASP A 17 -17.69 -9.79 21.19
CA ASP A 17 -18.70 -8.79 21.50
C ASP A 17 -19.79 -9.35 22.44
N ASP A 18 -20.41 -8.44 23.20
CA ASP A 18 -21.56 -8.72 24.01
C ASP A 18 -22.84 -8.55 23.18
N ILE A 19 -23.49 -9.65 22.84
CA ILE A 19 -24.63 -9.71 21.91
C ILE A 19 -25.82 -10.46 22.52
N THR A 20 -27.01 -10.14 22.04
CA THR A 20 -28.25 -10.75 22.54
C THR A 20 -28.57 -12.09 21.89
N VAL A 21 -28.02 -12.34 20.70
CA VAL A 21 -28.23 -13.58 19.92
C VAL A 21 -26.90 -14.30 19.79
N VAL A 22 -26.87 -15.61 20.07
CA VAL A 22 -25.68 -16.43 19.97
C VAL A 22 -25.10 -16.40 18.56
N ARG A 23 -23.81 -16.07 18.43
CA ARG A 23 -23.05 -16.09 17.20
C ARG A 23 -21.64 -16.65 17.46
N GLY A 24 -21.27 -17.67 16.73
CA GLY A 24 -19.96 -18.33 16.89
C GLY A 24 -19.84 -19.07 18.24
N LYS A 25 -18.73 -18.86 18.93
CA LYS A 25 -18.41 -19.51 20.21
C LYS A 25 -18.76 -18.62 21.40
N ILE A 26 -19.48 -19.16 22.40
CA ILE A 26 -19.77 -18.44 23.64
C ILE A 26 -18.51 -18.38 24.49
N ASP A 27 -18.12 -17.18 24.90
CA ASP A 27 -17.11 -16.95 25.93
C ASP A 27 -17.76 -16.99 27.34
N MET A 28 -17.59 -18.09 28.02
CA MET A 28 -18.21 -18.31 29.30
C MET A 28 -17.79 -17.28 30.38
N PRO A 29 -16.48 -16.96 30.52
CA PRO A 29 -16.05 -15.95 31.51
C PRO A 29 -16.68 -14.57 31.28
N GLY A 30 -16.77 -14.10 30.04
CA GLY A 30 -17.42 -12.83 29.69
C GLY A 30 -18.92 -12.88 29.96
N THR A 31 -19.58 -13.97 29.57
CA THR A 31 -21.02 -14.17 29.77
C THR A 31 -21.37 -14.20 31.26
N ILE A 32 -20.59 -14.89 32.10
CA ILE A 32 -20.80 -14.92 33.58
C ILE A 32 -20.64 -13.50 34.15
N ARG A 33 -19.63 -12.74 33.72
CA ARG A 33 -19.43 -11.35 34.16
C ARG A 33 -20.64 -10.47 33.80
N ASN A 34 -21.19 -10.63 32.60
CA ASN A 34 -22.38 -9.91 32.15
C ASN A 34 -23.61 -10.28 33.01
N ARG A 35 -23.77 -11.56 33.33
CA ARG A 35 -24.86 -12.03 34.22
C ARG A 35 -24.75 -11.44 35.63
N LEU A 36 -23.54 -11.44 36.21
CA LEU A 36 -23.29 -10.82 37.51
C LEU A 36 -23.57 -9.31 37.50
N SER A 37 -23.32 -8.64 36.37
CA SER A 37 -23.66 -7.22 36.15
C SER A 37 -25.11 -6.98 35.73
N ARG A 38 -25.98 -8.01 35.78
CA ARG A 38 -27.40 -7.98 35.41
C ARG A 38 -27.66 -7.58 33.93
N LYS A 39 -26.67 -7.77 33.07
CA LYS A 39 -26.83 -7.58 31.61
C LYS A 39 -27.41 -8.85 30.97
N GLN A 40 -28.42 -8.69 30.11
CA GLN A 40 -29.04 -9.81 29.38
C GLN A 40 -28.35 -10.02 28.01
N VAL A 41 -27.03 -10.14 28.02
CA VAL A 41 -26.19 -10.36 26.84
C VAL A 41 -25.23 -11.52 27.06
N LEU A 42 -24.84 -12.14 25.96
CA LEU A 42 -23.84 -13.20 25.93
C LEU A 42 -22.58 -12.65 25.28
N THR A 43 -21.43 -12.94 25.88
CA THR A 43 -20.16 -12.65 25.20
C THR A 43 -19.88 -13.76 24.20
N CYS A 44 -19.80 -13.40 22.92
CA CYS A 44 -19.55 -14.34 21.84
C CYS A 44 -18.27 -13.96 21.07
N GLU A 45 -17.54 -15.00 20.65
CA GLU A 45 -16.35 -14.90 19.81
C GLU A 45 -16.70 -15.49 18.44
N TYR A 46 -16.56 -14.70 17.38
CA TYR A 46 -16.94 -15.09 16.01
C TYR A 46 -16.09 -14.37 14.97
N ASP A 47 -15.98 -15.01 13.82
CA ASP A 47 -15.30 -14.39 12.68
C ASP A 47 -16.29 -13.58 11.86
N GLU A 48 -15.93 -12.34 11.56
CA GLU A 48 -16.71 -11.43 10.73
C GLU A 48 -15.91 -11.03 9.48
N LEU A 49 -16.52 -11.19 8.31
CA LEU A 49 -15.94 -10.74 7.05
C LEU A 49 -16.03 -9.21 6.95
N SER A 50 -14.91 -8.54 7.12
CA SER A 50 -14.86 -7.08 7.26
C SER A 50 -14.02 -6.43 6.17
N GLU A 51 -14.49 -5.28 5.68
CA GLU A 51 -13.72 -4.35 4.86
C GLU A 51 -12.81 -3.45 5.71
N ASN A 52 -13.09 -3.35 7.01
CA ASN A 52 -12.29 -2.56 7.94
C ASN A 52 -11.05 -3.31 8.40
N ASN A 53 -10.17 -3.61 7.47
CA ASN A 53 -8.89 -4.28 7.68
C ASN A 53 -7.71 -3.33 7.45
N LEU A 54 -6.52 -3.76 7.88
CA LEU A 54 -5.31 -2.94 7.84
C LEU A 54 -5.01 -2.37 6.45
N PHE A 55 -5.20 -3.14 5.39
CA PHE A 55 -4.93 -2.70 4.01
C PHE A 55 -5.81 -1.52 3.61
N ASN A 56 -7.12 -1.64 3.85
CA ASN A 56 -8.07 -0.58 3.50
C ASN A 56 -7.93 0.64 4.42
N GLN A 57 -7.59 0.44 5.70
CA GLN A 57 -7.29 1.51 6.64
C GLN A 57 -6.08 2.34 6.21
N ILE A 58 -5.00 1.69 5.76
CA ILE A 58 -3.81 2.37 5.21
C ILE A 58 -4.19 3.20 3.99
N LEU A 59 -4.94 2.61 3.04
CA LEU A 59 -5.39 3.31 1.84
C LEU A 59 -6.23 4.54 2.20
N LYS A 60 -7.25 4.36 3.05
CA LYS A 60 -8.11 5.48 3.49
C LYS A 60 -7.32 6.59 4.14
N THR A 61 -6.45 6.25 5.08
CA THR A 61 -5.62 7.21 5.80
C THR A 61 -4.72 8.01 4.86
N THR A 62 -4.03 7.31 3.94
CA THR A 62 -3.17 7.96 2.95
C THR A 62 -3.96 8.92 2.06
N VAL A 63 -5.12 8.51 1.56
CA VAL A 63 -5.96 9.38 0.71
C VAL A 63 -6.48 10.58 1.50
N MET A 64 -6.89 10.40 2.75
CA MET A 64 -7.36 11.51 3.60
C MET A 64 -6.25 12.56 3.83
N LEU A 65 -5.00 12.12 3.99
CA LEU A 65 -3.85 13.03 4.09
C LEU A 65 -3.60 13.76 2.77
N LEU A 66 -3.63 13.06 1.64
CA LEU A 66 -3.48 13.67 0.30
C LEU A 66 -4.58 14.71 0.01
N LEU A 67 -5.82 14.46 0.41
CA LEU A 67 -6.93 15.40 0.23
C LEU A 67 -6.72 16.71 1.01
N ARG A 68 -6.06 16.64 2.17
CA ARG A 68 -5.72 17.83 2.98
C ARG A 68 -4.49 18.57 2.46
N HIS A 69 -3.66 17.91 1.65
CA HIS A 69 -2.40 18.47 1.18
C HIS A 69 -2.63 19.53 0.08
N ALA A 70 -2.02 20.72 0.26
CA ALA A 70 -2.25 21.88 -0.63
C ALA A 70 -1.70 21.67 -2.06
N ARG A 71 -0.61 20.89 -2.22
CA ARG A 71 0.07 20.68 -3.51
C ARG A 71 -0.59 19.66 -4.42
N VAL A 72 -1.63 18.96 -3.97
CA VAL A 72 -2.38 18.00 -4.80
C VAL A 72 -3.38 18.77 -5.64
N ASP A 73 -3.37 18.56 -6.94
CA ASP A 73 -4.27 19.22 -7.88
C ASP A 73 -5.75 18.92 -7.57
N GLN A 74 -6.60 19.91 -7.83
CA GLN A 74 -8.02 19.81 -7.52
C GLN A 74 -8.74 18.70 -8.29
N GLU A 75 -8.31 18.43 -9.52
CA GLU A 75 -8.85 17.33 -10.34
C GLU A 75 -8.60 15.98 -9.66
N HIS A 76 -7.36 15.71 -9.27
CA HIS A 76 -7.00 14.48 -8.54
C HIS A 76 -7.70 14.38 -7.19
N LYS A 77 -7.88 15.49 -6.48
CA LYS A 77 -8.67 15.52 -5.23
C LYS A 77 -10.11 15.13 -5.47
N ASN A 78 -10.73 15.59 -6.55
CA ASN A 78 -12.11 15.25 -6.86
C ASN A 78 -12.27 13.76 -7.19
N ASP A 79 -11.33 13.18 -7.90
CA ASP A 79 -11.34 11.75 -8.19
C ASP A 79 -11.11 10.91 -6.93
N LEU A 80 -10.16 11.28 -6.10
CA LEU A 80 -9.93 10.63 -4.81
C LEU A 80 -11.17 10.70 -3.90
N LYS A 81 -11.89 11.82 -3.88
CA LYS A 81 -13.14 11.96 -3.12
C LYS A 81 -14.21 10.97 -3.58
N LYS A 82 -14.38 10.78 -4.90
CA LYS A 82 -15.33 9.80 -5.46
C LYS A 82 -14.98 8.38 -5.01
N GLU A 83 -13.69 8.03 -5.05
CA GLU A 83 -13.21 6.71 -4.63
C GLU A 83 -13.39 6.50 -3.11
N MET A 84 -13.32 7.55 -2.29
CA MET A 84 -13.51 7.47 -0.84
C MET A 84 -14.93 7.10 -0.41
N LEU A 85 -15.93 7.24 -1.27
CA LEU A 85 -17.29 6.80 -0.97
C LEU A 85 -17.36 5.29 -0.69
N PHE A 86 -16.48 4.50 -1.31
CA PHE A 86 -16.41 3.06 -1.07
C PHE A 86 -15.81 2.68 0.29
N PHE A 87 -15.13 3.62 0.96
CA PHE A 87 -14.46 3.40 2.24
C PHE A 87 -15.27 3.88 3.46
N SER A 88 -16.59 4.00 3.32
CA SER A 88 -17.47 4.48 4.40
C SER A 88 -17.33 3.67 5.68
N ASN A 89 -17.23 2.33 5.57
CA ASN A 89 -17.15 1.39 6.68
C ASN A 89 -15.70 1.06 7.10
N VAL A 90 -14.72 1.82 6.63
CA VAL A 90 -13.31 1.64 6.95
C VAL A 90 -12.87 2.76 7.88
N ASP A 91 -12.16 2.45 8.95
CA ASP A 91 -11.59 3.43 9.87
C ASP A 91 -10.28 4.02 9.33
N THR A 92 -9.86 5.15 9.89
CA THR A 92 -8.50 5.67 9.71
C THR A 92 -7.60 5.20 10.84
N ILE A 93 -6.31 5.07 10.55
CA ILE A 93 -5.29 4.68 11.54
C ILE A 93 -4.22 5.78 11.65
N ASP A 94 -3.49 5.79 12.75
CA ASP A 94 -2.32 6.64 12.90
C ASP A 94 -1.20 6.16 11.96
N PRO A 95 -0.72 7.00 11.03
CA PRO A 95 0.36 6.62 10.11
C PRO A 95 1.63 6.16 10.82
N THR A 96 1.93 6.73 12.00
CA THR A 96 3.13 6.41 12.78
C THR A 96 3.05 5.03 13.45
N ALA A 97 1.83 4.53 13.67
CA ALA A 97 1.59 3.22 14.28
C ALA A 97 1.67 2.05 13.28
N ILE A 98 1.83 2.34 11.98
CA ILE A 98 1.84 1.30 10.93
C ILE A 98 3.15 0.52 10.99
N ARG A 99 3.06 -0.78 11.28
CA ARG A 99 4.21 -1.70 11.26
C ARG A 99 4.38 -2.31 9.88
N TRP A 100 5.03 -1.59 8.96
CA TRP A 100 5.22 -2.00 7.56
C TRP A 100 5.84 -3.39 7.40
N ALA A 101 6.83 -3.73 8.23
CA ALA A 101 7.50 -5.03 8.21
C ALA A 101 6.59 -6.21 8.62
N ALA A 102 5.48 -5.94 9.32
CA ALA A 102 4.53 -6.96 9.74
C ALA A 102 3.45 -7.27 8.68
N ILE A 103 3.33 -6.43 7.64
CA ILE A 103 2.35 -6.62 6.58
C ILE A 103 2.71 -7.85 5.75
N ARG A 104 1.76 -8.80 5.65
CA ARG A 104 1.92 -10.03 4.87
C ARG A 104 0.95 -10.02 3.71
N PHE A 105 1.47 -10.29 2.51
CA PHE A 105 0.67 -10.39 1.29
C PHE A 105 0.42 -11.86 0.97
N GLN A 106 -0.83 -12.20 0.75
CA GLN A 106 -1.28 -13.52 0.30
C GLN A 106 -1.64 -13.46 -1.17
N ARG A 107 -1.96 -14.62 -1.76
CA ARG A 107 -2.33 -14.72 -3.19
C ARG A 107 -3.56 -13.88 -3.54
N ASN A 108 -4.55 -13.84 -2.65
CA ASN A 108 -5.82 -13.14 -2.84
C ASN A 108 -5.74 -11.61 -2.67
N ASN A 109 -4.65 -11.09 -2.07
CA ASN A 109 -4.44 -9.65 -1.88
C ASN A 109 -3.16 -9.12 -2.55
N SER A 110 -2.57 -9.90 -3.47
CA SER A 110 -1.32 -9.53 -4.15
C SER A 110 -1.41 -8.19 -4.91
N THR A 111 -2.59 -7.86 -5.43
CA THR A 111 -2.84 -6.57 -6.11
C THR A 111 -2.73 -5.37 -5.17
N TYR A 112 -2.94 -5.57 -3.87
CA TYR A 112 -2.74 -4.53 -2.86
C TYR A 112 -1.27 -4.23 -2.58
N ARG A 113 -0.35 -5.14 -2.91
CA ARG A 113 1.09 -4.92 -2.65
C ARG A 113 1.59 -3.61 -3.24
N MET A 114 1.28 -3.36 -4.51
CA MET A 114 1.67 -2.12 -5.18
C MET A 114 1.03 -0.89 -4.52
N LEU A 115 -0.28 -0.95 -4.23
CA LEU A 115 -1.00 0.16 -3.59
C LEU A 115 -0.43 0.48 -2.21
N ILE A 116 -0.16 -0.54 -1.40
CA ILE A 116 0.42 -0.38 -0.06
C ILE A 116 1.84 0.16 -0.12
N SER A 117 2.66 -0.28 -1.09
CA SER A 117 4.01 0.27 -1.28
C SER A 117 3.98 1.75 -1.67
N LEU A 118 3.01 2.17 -2.51
CA LEU A 118 2.78 3.57 -2.82
C LEU A 118 2.32 4.36 -1.59
N CYS A 119 1.42 3.81 -0.79
CA CYS A 119 0.99 4.44 0.46
C CYS A 119 2.16 4.62 1.43
N GLN A 120 3.00 3.61 1.57
CA GLN A 120 4.20 3.69 2.40
C GLN A 120 5.12 4.84 1.94
N LEU A 121 5.42 4.91 0.64
CA LEU A 121 6.25 5.96 0.08
C LEU A 121 5.68 7.37 0.37
N ILE A 122 4.36 7.53 0.17
CA ILE A 122 3.67 8.80 0.42
C ILE A 122 3.74 9.16 1.91
N LEU A 123 3.42 8.21 2.79
CA LEU A 123 3.40 8.44 4.24
C LEU A 123 4.80 8.72 4.78
N ASP A 124 5.82 7.97 4.36
CA ASP A 124 7.22 8.22 4.74
C ASP A 124 7.66 9.62 4.28
N GLY A 125 7.30 10.02 3.05
CA GLY A 125 7.57 11.37 2.55
C GLY A 125 6.84 12.47 3.30
N MET A 126 5.65 12.22 3.83
CA MET A 126 4.88 13.17 4.63
C MET A 126 5.37 13.28 6.08
N LEU A 127 5.83 12.19 6.68
CA LEU A 127 6.29 12.14 8.08
C LEU A 127 7.66 12.80 8.27
N LEU A 128 8.49 12.85 7.24
CA LEU A 128 9.84 13.46 7.30
C LEU A 128 9.83 15.00 7.39
N THR A 129 8.69 15.66 7.42
CA THR A 129 8.61 17.14 7.34
C THR A 129 7.88 17.77 8.54
N THR A 130 8.05 17.26 9.74
CA THR A 130 7.38 17.80 10.92
C THR A 130 8.33 18.51 11.87
N ASP A 131 8.67 19.80 11.58
CA ASP A 131 9.14 20.72 12.63
C ASP A 131 8.07 21.76 13.06
N SER A 132 6.89 21.80 12.43
CA SER A 132 5.87 22.80 12.71
C SER A 132 4.41 22.31 12.73
N GLY A 133 4.16 21.01 12.94
CA GLY A 133 2.79 20.48 13.09
C GLY A 133 1.94 20.44 11.82
N GLU A 134 2.40 20.92 10.70
CA GLU A 134 1.81 20.74 9.38
C GLU A 134 2.54 19.67 8.62
N PHE A 135 1.81 18.64 8.17
CA PHE A 135 2.34 17.61 7.27
C PHE A 135 2.67 18.26 5.91
N LYS A 136 3.90 18.66 5.72
CA LYS A 136 4.41 19.06 4.41
C LYS A 136 4.92 17.80 3.73
N LEU A 137 4.42 17.52 2.53
CA LEU A 137 5.07 16.54 1.67
C LEU A 137 6.49 17.05 1.47
N ALA A 138 7.50 16.30 1.93
CA ALA A 138 8.87 16.68 1.72
C ALA A 138 9.04 16.98 0.23
N SER A 139 9.57 18.14 -0.11
CA SER A 139 9.99 18.47 -1.47
C SER A 139 11.17 17.57 -1.90
N PHE A 140 11.58 16.71 -0.99
CA PHE A 140 12.58 15.70 -1.07
C PHE A 140 12.00 14.32 -0.77
N VAL A 141 11.11 13.82 -1.61
CA VAL A 141 11.34 12.43 -2.00
C VAL A 141 12.65 12.54 -2.74
N ASP A 142 13.73 12.07 -2.10
CA ASP A 142 15.07 12.04 -2.67
C ASP A 142 14.91 11.64 -4.15
N GLU A 143 15.26 12.56 -5.04
CA GLU A 143 15.05 12.39 -6.48
C GLU A 143 15.64 11.06 -6.93
N GLN A 144 16.71 10.62 -6.27
CA GLN A 144 17.33 9.31 -6.45
C GLN A 144 16.42 8.15 -6.00
N ARG A 145 15.65 8.30 -4.91
CA ARG A 145 14.70 7.26 -4.47
C ARG A 145 13.50 7.18 -5.40
N MET A 146 13.01 8.32 -5.88
CA MET A 146 11.93 8.36 -6.86
C MET A 146 12.37 7.74 -8.18
N ASN A 147 13.56 8.07 -8.67
CA ASN A 147 14.13 7.50 -9.88
C ASN A 147 14.28 5.99 -9.76
N ARG A 148 14.87 5.48 -8.68
CA ARG A 148 15.00 4.03 -8.42
C ARG A 148 13.65 3.33 -8.32
N LEU A 149 12.65 3.97 -7.70
CA LEU A 149 11.30 3.40 -7.64
C LEU A 149 10.66 3.35 -9.03
N TYR A 150 10.83 4.40 -9.83
CA TYR A 150 10.32 4.49 -11.19
C TYR A 150 10.98 3.44 -12.10
N GLU A 151 12.31 3.32 -12.05
CA GLU A 151 13.07 2.30 -12.77
C GLU A 151 12.57 0.89 -12.43
N LYS A 152 12.47 0.59 -11.14
CA LYS A 152 11.97 -0.71 -10.67
C LYS A 152 10.52 -0.95 -11.10
N PHE A 153 9.68 0.07 -11.02
CA PHE A 153 8.29 -0.02 -11.48
C PHE A 153 8.20 -0.35 -12.96
N ILE A 154 8.98 0.34 -13.81
CA ILE A 154 8.99 0.12 -15.26
C ILE A 154 9.49 -1.30 -15.59
N LEU A 155 10.58 -1.75 -14.96
CA LEU A 155 11.10 -3.11 -15.17
C LEU A 155 10.06 -4.18 -14.80
N GLU A 156 9.42 -4.06 -13.64
CA GLU A 156 8.37 -4.97 -13.19
C GLU A 156 7.12 -4.91 -14.09
N TYR A 157 6.76 -3.72 -14.57
CA TYR A 157 5.65 -3.54 -15.49
C TYR A 157 5.89 -4.28 -16.80
N TYR A 158 7.04 -4.09 -17.45
CA TYR A 158 7.36 -4.78 -18.69
C TYR A 158 7.50 -6.28 -18.50
N ALA A 159 8.13 -6.74 -17.44
CA ALA A 159 8.24 -8.16 -17.13
C ALA A 159 6.88 -8.85 -16.95
N LYS A 160 5.88 -8.13 -16.43
CA LYS A 160 4.55 -8.68 -16.14
C LYS A 160 3.55 -8.52 -17.29
N GLU A 161 3.52 -7.34 -17.90
CA GLU A 161 2.50 -6.99 -18.90
C GLU A 161 2.95 -7.25 -20.34
N CYS A 162 4.26 -7.38 -20.56
CA CYS A 162 4.85 -7.57 -21.88
C CYS A 162 5.76 -8.81 -21.94
N PRO A 163 5.21 -10.04 -21.88
CA PRO A 163 6.01 -11.26 -21.83
C PRO A 163 6.84 -11.53 -23.11
N TRP A 164 6.59 -10.78 -24.18
CA TRP A 164 7.36 -10.85 -25.45
C TRP A 164 8.61 -9.95 -25.45
N VAL A 165 8.84 -9.19 -24.37
CA VAL A 165 9.99 -8.29 -24.20
C VAL A 165 10.72 -8.71 -22.92
N THR A 166 12.05 -8.78 -22.99
CA THR A 166 12.89 -8.95 -21.82
C THR A 166 13.35 -7.57 -21.34
N ALA A 167 12.96 -7.19 -20.12
CA ALA A 167 13.35 -5.93 -19.51
C ALA A 167 14.51 -6.18 -18.52
N THR A 168 15.62 -5.51 -18.72
CA THR A 168 16.83 -5.62 -17.87
C THR A 168 17.44 -4.26 -17.60
N ALA A 169 18.19 -4.13 -16.50
CA ALA A 169 19.09 -3.03 -16.22
C ALA A 169 20.52 -3.55 -16.47
N SER A 170 21.02 -3.38 -17.68
CA SER A 170 22.28 -3.98 -18.11
C SER A 170 23.41 -2.96 -18.19
N GLN A 171 24.61 -3.41 -17.92
CA GLN A 171 25.82 -2.64 -18.21
C GLN A 171 26.05 -2.62 -19.73
N ILE A 172 26.36 -1.46 -20.25
CA ILE A 172 26.68 -1.26 -21.67
C ILE A 172 28.20 -1.23 -21.78
N PRO A 173 28.82 -2.17 -22.50
CA PRO A 173 30.26 -2.12 -22.73
C PRO A 173 30.62 -0.96 -23.66
N TRP A 174 31.72 -0.26 -23.38
CA TRP A 174 32.27 0.73 -24.29
C TRP A 174 32.83 0.03 -25.53
N ALA A 175 32.40 0.46 -26.70
CA ALA A 175 32.99 0.06 -27.97
C ALA A 175 34.24 0.93 -28.21
N LEU A 176 35.43 0.43 -27.84
CA LEU A 176 36.68 1.17 -27.93
C LEU A 176 37.63 0.49 -28.95
N ASP A 177 38.22 1.29 -29.78
CA ASP A 177 39.22 0.83 -30.78
C ASP A 177 40.62 0.80 -30.23
N ASP A 178 40.92 1.45 -29.08
CA ASP A 178 42.28 1.75 -28.59
C ASP A 178 42.65 1.20 -27.19
N GLY A 179 41.80 0.36 -26.60
CA GLY A 179 42.16 -0.41 -25.36
C GLY A 179 42.23 0.40 -24.05
N VAL A 180 41.79 1.65 -23.97
CA VAL A 180 41.84 2.49 -22.76
C VAL A 180 40.63 2.25 -21.83
N GLY A 181 39.94 1.12 -21.96
CA GLY A 181 38.73 0.72 -21.22
C GLY A 181 38.82 0.81 -19.67
N PRO A 182 39.94 0.47 -19.00
CA PRO A 182 39.98 0.47 -17.54
C PRO A 182 39.80 1.83 -16.85
N MET A 183 39.98 2.93 -17.58
CA MET A 183 39.84 4.28 -17.03
C MET A 183 38.45 4.90 -17.24
N LEU A 184 37.56 4.24 -17.98
CA LEU A 184 36.21 4.76 -18.22
C LEU A 184 35.24 4.33 -17.15
N PRO A 185 34.31 5.20 -16.76
CA PRO A 185 33.25 4.82 -15.83
C PRO A 185 32.36 3.72 -16.42
N ILE A 186 31.84 2.86 -15.58
CA ILE A 186 30.86 1.85 -15.99
C ILE A 186 29.62 2.57 -16.51
N MET A 187 29.26 2.31 -17.77
CA MET A 187 28.02 2.80 -18.35
C MET A 187 26.92 1.79 -18.07
N GLN A 188 25.85 2.23 -17.44
CA GLN A 188 24.71 1.39 -17.11
C GLN A 188 23.45 2.01 -17.69
N SER A 189 22.61 1.19 -18.34
CA SER A 189 21.29 1.61 -18.76
C SER A 189 20.30 1.42 -17.61
N ASP A 190 19.44 2.39 -17.41
CA ASP A 190 18.36 2.30 -16.43
C ASP A 190 17.36 1.21 -16.82
N ILE A 191 17.03 1.14 -18.10
CA ILE A 191 16.10 0.15 -18.67
C ILE A 191 16.55 -0.20 -20.08
N MET A 192 16.68 -1.50 -20.33
CA MET A 192 16.93 -2.07 -21.65
C MET A 192 15.82 -3.05 -21.98
N LEU A 193 15.15 -2.85 -23.10
CA LEU A 193 14.09 -3.72 -23.59
C LEU A 193 14.61 -4.49 -24.80
N THR A 194 14.64 -5.81 -24.72
CA THR A 194 15.09 -6.66 -25.84
C THR A 194 13.95 -7.54 -26.33
N ARG A 195 13.87 -7.69 -27.65
CA ARG A 195 12.91 -8.58 -28.33
C ARG A 195 13.67 -9.49 -29.28
N GLY A 196 13.92 -10.73 -28.85
CA GLY A 196 14.79 -11.64 -29.62
C GLY A 196 16.22 -11.12 -29.68
N SER A 197 16.74 -10.85 -30.88
CA SER A 197 18.07 -10.27 -31.13
C SER A 197 18.08 -8.73 -31.28
N GLU A 198 16.91 -8.09 -31.19
CA GLU A 198 16.76 -6.62 -31.29
C GLU A 198 16.75 -6.01 -29.87
N VAL A 199 17.43 -4.83 -29.74
CA VAL A 199 17.52 -4.06 -28.47
C VAL A 199 16.70 -2.78 -28.60
#